data_7b3b10743f167d99b6d0985b986ad1c1
#
_entry.id   7b3b10743f167d99b6d0985b986ad1c1
#
_cell.length_a   1.000
_cell.length_b   1.000
_cell.length_c   1.000
_cell.angle_alpha   90.00
_cell.angle_beta   90.00
_cell.angle_gamma   90.00
#
_symmetry.space_group_name_H-M   'P 1'
#
loop_
_entity.id
_entity.type
_entity.pdbx_description
1 polymer ?
#
loop_
_entity_poly.entity_id
_entity_poly.type
_entity_poly.pdbx_seq_one_letter_code
_entity_poly.pdbx_strand_id
1 'polypeptide(L)'
;MKKGEPIGCLTWGDGSINGVSISTLTKDFREKIKDIETIDVEDIAEKFSDFFEDNLEKNPEKVDIGFLIAGYSNNNGYNPEMYLIEIEKGVLSNRRPLPTTDDFSISWFGGEDYLSRFIFGIDPNIVPLLIQNKIVDDSTANKIVDCCKKNLPIPLGTPEMPIQDAIDLARFLVSIAENTSMFLPGPQLVGGPIDIAVITKHEGFKWIRRKHYYTQELNINE
;
A
#
# COMPACT_ATOMS: atom_id res chain seq x y z
N MET A 1 -11.24 -0.19 7.38
CA MET A 1 -11.35 1.00 8.23
C MET A 1 -12.71 1.06 8.92
N LYS A 2 -13.52 2.11 8.90
CA LYS A 2 -14.85 2.13 9.50
C LYS A 2 -15.82 1.29 8.66
N LYS A 3 -16.69 0.47 9.28
CA LYS A 3 -17.64 -0.38 8.56
C LYS A 3 -18.67 0.49 7.83
N GLY A 4 -18.85 0.25 6.54
CA GLY A 4 -19.79 1.00 5.70
C GLY A 4 -19.18 2.19 4.96
N GLU A 5 -18.02 2.68 5.38
CA GLU A 5 -17.33 3.77 4.67
C GLU A 5 -16.50 3.24 3.49
N PRO A 6 -16.42 4.01 2.39
CA PRO A 6 -15.63 3.63 1.22
C PRO A 6 -14.14 3.89 1.43
N ILE A 7 -13.57 3.36 2.54
CA ILE A 7 -12.18 3.60 2.94
C ILE A 7 -11.51 2.30 3.35
N GLY A 8 -10.34 2.05 2.79
CA GLY A 8 -9.50 0.88 3.07
C GLY A 8 -8.10 1.27 3.53
N CYS A 9 -7.37 0.28 4.05
CA CYS A 9 -5.97 0.42 4.42
C CYS A 9 -5.19 -0.80 3.94
N LEU A 10 -4.04 -0.56 3.32
CA LEU A 10 -3.00 -1.54 3.04
C LEU A 10 -1.84 -1.31 3.99
N THR A 11 -1.04 -2.36 4.27
CA THR A 11 0.17 -2.26 5.09
C THR A 11 1.27 -3.17 4.53
N TRP A 12 2.50 -2.79 4.76
CA TRP A 12 3.72 -3.55 4.43
C TRP A 12 4.81 -3.29 5.46
N GLY A 13 5.89 -4.07 5.43
CA GLY A 13 6.98 -4.00 6.39
C GLY A 13 6.78 -4.92 7.58
N ASP A 14 7.13 -4.46 8.78
CA ASP A 14 7.02 -5.27 10.00
C ASP A 14 5.58 -5.60 10.36
N GLY A 15 5.36 -6.81 10.86
CA GLY A 15 4.01 -7.33 11.15
C GLY A 15 3.46 -7.00 12.53
N SER A 16 4.28 -6.40 13.42
CA SER A 16 3.91 -6.10 14.81
C SER A 16 4.62 -4.87 15.33
N ILE A 17 4.06 -4.26 16.36
CA ILE A 17 4.67 -3.22 17.19
C ILE A 17 4.53 -3.66 18.64
N ASN A 18 5.64 -3.68 19.38
CA ASN A 18 5.67 -4.06 20.80
C ASN A 18 5.00 -5.42 21.10
N GLY A 19 5.16 -6.38 20.18
CA GLY A 19 4.57 -7.72 20.29
C GLY A 19 3.08 -7.78 19.97
N VAL A 20 2.43 -6.67 19.57
CA VAL A 20 1.04 -6.62 19.13
C VAL A 20 0.99 -6.58 17.61
N SER A 21 0.23 -7.48 17.00
CA SER A 21 0.13 -7.53 15.53
C SER A 21 -0.52 -6.27 14.96
N ILE A 22 -0.08 -5.83 13.76
CA ILE A 22 -0.68 -4.71 13.04
C ILE A 22 -2.19 -4.93 12.82
N SER A 23 -2.60 -6.17 12.58
CA SER A 23 -4.01 -6.53 12.45
C SER A 23 -4.81 -6.22 13.73
N THR A 24 -4.25 -6.50 14.91
CA THR A 24 -4.88 -6.18 16.21
C THR A 24 -4.93 -4.68 16.42
N LEU A 25 -3.81 -3.97 16.25
CA LEU A 25 -3.77 -2.52 16.38
C LEU A 25 -4.76 -1.82 15.44
N THR A 26 -4.91 -2.32 14.22
CA THR A 26 -5.89 -1.77 13.27
C THR A 26 -7.34 -2.00 13.74
N LYS A 27 -7.62 -3.13 14.42
CA LYS A 27 -8.94 -3.38 15.02
C LYS A 27 -9.20 -2.43 16.20
N ASP A 28 -8.20 -2.22 17.06
CA ASP A 28 -8.28 -1.30 18.18
C ASP A 28 -8.50 0.15 17.70
N PHE A 29 -7.82 0.56 16.64
CA PHE A 29 -8.08 1.84 16.00
C PHE A 29 -9.52 1.96 15.50
N ARG A 30 -10.06 0.92 14.84
CA ARG A 30 -11.45 0.90 14.37
C ARG A 30 -12.46 1.11 15.50
N GLU A 31 -12.22 0.50 16.66
CA GLU A 31 -13.06 0.70 17.84
C GLU A 31 -13.01 2.15 18.34
N LYS A 32 -11.86 2.82 18.27
CA LYS A 32 -11.73 4.23 18.65
C LYS A 32 -12.54 5.18 17.76
N ILE A 33 -12.67 4.87 16.48
CA ILE A 33 -13.35 5.73 15.51
C ILE A 33 -14.79 5.31 15.20
N LYS A 34 -15.33 4.30 15.86
CA LYS A 34 -16.64 3.72 15.50
C LYS A 34 -17.81 4.70 15.66
N ASP A 35 -17.75 5.57 16.67
CA ASP A 35 -18.80 6.49 17.04
C ASP A 35 -18.72 7.85 16.28
N ILE A 36 -17.72 8.05 15.42
CA ILE A 36 -17.60 9.25 14.59
C ILE A 36 -18.59 9.12 13.43
N GLU A 37 -19.57 10.02 13.32
CA GLU A 37 -20.65 9.90 12.33
C GLU A 37 -20.17 10.01 10.89
N THR A 38 -19.39 11.05 10.59
CA THR A 38 -18.78 11.27 9.25
C THR A 38 -17.29 11.43 9.39
N ILE A 39 -16.55 10.81 8.52
CA ILE A 39 -15.09 10.86 8.55
C ILE A 39 -14.55 10.78 7.12
N ASP A 40 -13.69 11.72 6.79
CA ASP A 40 -13.03 11.77 5.50
C ASP A 40 -11.73 10.96 5.50
N VAL A 41 -11.18 10.70 4.32
CA VAL A 41 -9.94 9.93 4.17
C VAL A 41 -8.77 10.62 4.87
N GLU A 42 -8.69 11.95 4.77
CA GLU A 42 -7.68 12.77 5.47
C GLU A 42 -7.78 12.63 6.98
N ASP A 43 -8.99 12.82 7.55
CA ASP A 43 -9.22 12.68 8.99
C ASP A 43 -8.84 11.29 9.51
N ILE A 44 -9.17 10.25 8.74
CA ILE A 44 -8.76 8.88 9.08
C ILE A 44 -7.24 8.76 9.05
N ALA A 45 -6.58 9.28 8.03
CA ALA A 45 -5.13 9.21 7.91
C ALA A 45 -4.44 9.95 9.07
N GLU A 46 -4.96 11.10 9.48
CA GLU A 46 -4.46 11.84 10.62
C GLU A 46 -4.62 11.05 11.93
N LYS A 47 -5.84 10.68 12.28
CA LYS A 47 -6.13 9.90 13.50
C LYS A 47 -5.41 8.56 13.54
N PHE A 48 -5.20 7.94 12.38
CA PHE A 48 -4.48 6.67 12.26
C PHE A 48 -2.98 6.86 12.55
N SER A 49 -2.36 7.88 11.97
CA SER A 49 -0.96 8.17 12.24
C SER A 49 -0.70 8.50 13.70
N ASP A 50 -1.56 9.36 14.30
CA ASP A 50 -1.46 9.73 15.71
C ASP A 50 -1.61 8.50 16.63
N PHE A 51 -2.54 7.59 16.29
CA PHE A 51 -2.74 6.35 17.04
C PHE A 51 -1.49 5.46 17.02
N PHE A 52 -0.83 5.34 15.87
CA PHE A 52 0.38 4.53 15.76
C PHE A 52 1.59 5.21 16.41
N GLU A 53 1.71 6.52 16.29
CA GLU A 53 2.73 7.32 16.98
C GLU A 53 2.62 7.17 18.51
N ASP A 54 1.42 7.32 19.08
CA ASP A 54 1.13 7.08 20.49
C ASP A 54 1.56 5.68 20.99
N ASN A 55 1.38 4.65 20.14
CA ASN A 55 1.77 3.28 20.48
C ASN A 55 3.29 3.08 20.43
N LEU A 56 4.00 3.80 19.56
CA LEU A 56 5.46 3.78 19.47
C LEU A 56 6.11 4.57 20.61
N GLU A 57 5.56 5.75 20.99
CA GLU A 57 6.11 6.57 22.07
C GLU A 57 6.08 5.85 23.44
N LYS A 58 5.04 5.05 23.71
CA LYS A 58 4.88 4.30 24.95
C LYS A 58 5.97 3.24 25.17
N ASN A 59 6.45 2.67 24.08
CA ASN A 59 7.48 1.64 24.11
C ASN A 59 8.24 1.63 22.78
N PRO A 60 9.28 2.47 22.62
CA PRO A 60 9.98 2.65 21.37
C PRO A 60 10.60 1.33 20.88
N GLU A 61 10.18 0.89 19.73
CA GLU A 61 10.72 -0.26 19.00
C GLU A 61 11.17 0.19 17.61
N LYS A 62 12.30 -0.32 17.14
CA LYS A 62 12.78 -0.01 15.78
C LYS A 62 12.05 -0.89 14.78
N VAL A 63 10.98 -0.33 14.23
CA VAL A 63 10.16 -0.98 13.21
C VAL A 63 10.10 -0.13 11.96
N ASP A 64 10.01 -0.79 10.82
CA ASP A 64 9.84 -0.17 9.51
C ASP A 64 8.50 -0.65 8.93
N ILE A 65 7.49 0.24 8.95
CA ILE A 65 6.11 -0.08 8.55
C ILE A 65 5.56 1.03 7.68
N GLY A 66 4.93 0.64 6.58
CA GLY A 66 4.16 1.56 5.76
C GLY A 66 2.68 1.23 5.76
N PHE A 67 1.87 2.27 5.60
CA PHE A 67 0.42 2.18 5.42
C PHE A 67 -0.03 3.06 4.25
N LEU A 68 -0.95 2.54 3.46
CA LEU A 68 -1.70 3.30 2.48
C LEU A 68 -3.16 3.31 2.88
N ILE A 69 -3.70 4.49 3.18
CA ILE A 69 -5.11 4.71 3.40
C ILE A 69 -5.70 5.28 2.13
N ALA A 70 -6.72 4.64 1.57
CA ALA A 70 -7.34 5.05 0.33
C ALA A 70 -8.85 4.94 0.41
N GLY A 71 -9.54 5.84 -0.28
CA GLY A 71 -11.00 5.83 -0.30
C GLY A 71 -11.61 7.03 -1.00
N TYR A 72 -12.87 7.27 -0.66
CA TYR A 72 -13.67 8.38 -1.19
C TYR A 72 -14.26 9.16 -0.03
N SER A 73 -14.03 10.48 -0.01
CA SER A 73 -14.61 11.39 1.00
C SER A 73 -15.90 12.03 0.46
N ASN A 74 -16.91 12.13 1.32
CA ASN A 74 -18.20 12.73 0.94
C ASN A 74 -18.08 14.23 0.64
N ASN A 75 -17.21 14.94 1.37
CA ASN A 75 -17.00 16.38 1.23
C ASN A 75 -16.20 16.76 -0.03
N ASN A 76 -15.48 15.81 -0.64
CA ASN A 76 -14.68 16.01 -1.83
C ASN A 76 -15.37 15.53 -3.14
N GLY A 77 -16.71 15.53 -3.18
CA GLY A 77 -17.46 15.12 -4.36
C GLY A 77 -17.23 13.66 -4.79
N TYR A 78 -16.84 12.81 -3.83
CA TYR A 78 -16.48 11.40 -4.07
C TYR A 78 -15.29 11.21 -5.01
N ASN A 79 -14.35 12.15 -5.03
CA ASN A 79 -13.06 11.93 -5.68
C ASN A 79 -12.21 10.95 -4.88
N PRO A 80 -11.38 10.12 -5.53
CA PRO A 80 -10.49 9.23 -4.83
C PRO A 80 -9.41 10.01 -4.07
N GLU A 81 -9.11 9.58 -2.87
CA GLU A 81 -8.04 10.14 -2.04
C GLU A 81 -7.14 9.01 -1.53
N MET A 82 -5.85 9.29 -1.43
CA MET A 82 -4.86 8.36 -0.89
C MET A 82 -3.89 9.09 0.02
N TYR A 83 -3.59 8.49 1.16
CA TYR A 83 -2.60 8.99 2.12
C TYR A 83 -1.58 7.89 2.42
N LEU A 84 -0.30 8.24 2.23
CA LEU A 84 0.83 7.43 2.61
C LEU A 84 1.27 7.80 4.02
N ILE A 85 1.48 6.79 4.87
CA ILE A 85 2.00 6.91 6.22
C ILE A 85 3.17 5.96 6.35
N GLU A 86 4.33 6.48 6.74
CA GLU A 86 5.56 5.70 6.86
C GLU A 86 6.17 5.89 8.25
N ILE A 87 6.51 4.78 8.87
CA ILE A 87 7.22 4.69 10.13
C ILE A 87 8.58 4.05 9.82
N GLU A 88 9.65 4.79 10.06
CA GLU A 88 11.01 4.33 9.86
C GLU A 88 11.76 4.32 11.18
N LYS A 89 12.37 3.17 11.50
CA LYS A 89 13.11 2.96 12.76
C LYS A 89 12.30 3.33 14.01
N GLY A 90 10.98 3.09 13.96
CA GLY A 90 10.07 3.37 15.05
C GLY A 90 9.64 4.84 15.19
N VAL A 91 9.88 5.67 14.20
CA VAL A 91 9.46 7.08 14.19
C VAL A 91 8.59 7.34 12.97
N LEU A 92 7.51 8.10 13.16
CA LEU A 92 6.68 8.56 12.04
C LEU A 92 7.53 9.48 11.15
N SER A 93 7.95 8.97 9.99
CA SER A 93 8.85 9.66 9.06
C SER A 93 8.08 10.47 8.02
N ASN A 94 6.88 10.02 7.66
CA ASN A 94 6.11 10.64 6.60
C ASN A 94 4.60 10.42 6.77
N ARG A 95 3.83 11.48 6.56
CA ARG A 95 2.38 11.45 6.35
C ARG A 95 2.05 12.44 5.24
N ARG A 96 1.67 11.96 4.10
CA ARG A 96 1.39 12.84 2.96
C ARG A 96 0.29 12.30 2.05
N PRO A 97 -0.49 13.19 1.42
CA PRO A 97 -1.36 12.77 0.33
C PRO A 97 -0.52 12.26 -0.86
N LEU A 98 -1.03 11.25 -1.52
CA LEU A 98 -0.53 10.84 -2.82
C LEU A 98 -1.37 11.50 -3.92
N PRO A 99 -0.76 11.90 -5.04
CA PRO A 99 -1.51 12.43 -6.16
C PRO A 99 -2.53 11.40 -6.66
N THR A 100 -3.77 11.81 -6.71
CA THR A 100 -4.84 11.08 -7.38
C THR A 100 -5.16 11.82 -8.67
N THR A 101 -5.19 11.12 -9.77
CA THR A 101 -5.58 11.67 -11.08
C THR A 101 -6.94 11.12 -11.46
N ASP A 102 -7.66 11.83 -12.31
CA ASP A 102 -8.87 11.30 -12.94
C ASP A 102 -8.56 10.16 -13.92
N ASP A 103 -7.27 9.97 -14.20
CA ASP A 103 -6.75 8.92 -15.06
C ASP A 103 -6.42 7.65 -14.25
N PHE A 104 -6.19 6.57 -14.98
CA PHE A 104 -5.72 5.31 -14.42
C PHE A 104 -4.32 5.43 -13.83
N SER A 105 -4.11 4.91 -12.62
CA SER A 105 -2.80 4.84 -11.97
C SER A 105 -2.61 3.52 -11.22
N ILE A 106 -1.35 3.09 -11.12
CA ILE A 106 -0.93 1.93 -10.34
C ILE A 106 0.11 2.39 -9.34
N SER A 107 -0.10 2.09 -8.07
CA SER A 107 0.87 2.29 -6.99
C SER A 107 1.16 0.96 -6.31
N TRP A 108 2.41 0.72 -5.95
CA TRP A 108 2.84 -0.50 -5.25
C TRP A 108 3.83 -0.16 -4.16
N PHE A 109 3.83 -0.97 -3.11
CA PHE A 109 4.66 -0.82 -1.92
C PHE A 109 5.09 -2.19 -1.40
N GLY A 110 6.20 -2.25 -0.70
CA GLY A 110 6.72 -3.49 -0.13
C GLY A 110 7.18 -4.51 -1.18
N GLY A 111 8.45 -4.53 -1.54
CA GLY A 111 8.97 -5.34 -2.65
C GLY A 111 8.97 -4.59 -3.99
N GLU A 112 9.26 -3.31 -3.93
CA GLU A 112 9.20 -2.38 -5.06
C GLU A 112 10.08 -2.77 -6.25
N ASP A 113 11.18 -3.47 -6.01
CA ASP A 113 12.17 -3.82 -7.03
C ASP A 113 11.59 -4.71 -8.13
N TYR A 114 10.75 -5.68 -7.78
CA TYR A 114 10.18 -6.62 -8.75
C TYR A 114 9.27 -5.93 -9.75
N LEU A 115 8.35 -5.11 -9.25
CA LEU A 115 7.38 -4.40 -10.08
C LEU A 115 8.03 -3.24 -10.84
N SER A 116 8.98 -2.55 -10.23
CA SER A 116 9.74 -1.49 -10.92
C SER A 116 10.51 -2.05 -12.11
N ARG A 117 11.18 -3.19 -11.95
CA ARG A 117 11.85 -3.88 -13.08
C ARG A 117 10.87 -4.32 -14.16
N PHE A 118 9.71 -4.84 -13.76
CA PHE A 118 8.71 -5.28 -14.72
C PHE A 118 8.07 -4.10 -15.45
N ILE A 119 7.62 -3.07 -14.73
CA ILE A 119 6.86 -1.96 -15.32
C ILE A 119 7.77 -0.97 -16.05
N PHE A 120 8.90 -0.57 -15.45
CA PHE A 120 9.80 0.44 -16.00
C PHE A 120 11.01 -0.13 -16.74
N GLY A 121 11.23 -1.46 -16.69
CA GLY A 121 12.41 -2.08 -17.30
C GLY A 121 13.74 -1.75 -16.60
N ILE A 122 13.71 -1.13 -15.43
CA ILE A 122 14.90 -0.72 -14.68
C ILE A 122 14.80 -1.12 -13.20
N ASP A 123 15.97 -1.39 -12.62
CA ASP A 123 16.11 -1.60 -11.18
C ASP A 123 16.14 -0.25 -10.43
N PRO A 124 15.42 -0.07 -9.31
CA PRO A 124 15.53 1.13 -8.48
C PRO A 124 16.97 1.43 -8.01
N ASN A 125 17.80 0.39 -7.86
CA ASN A 125 19.21 0.53 -7.45
C ASN A 125 20.15 0.96 -8.59
N ILE A 126 19.66 1.24 -9.78
CA ILE A 126 20.50 1.63 -10.91
C ILE A 126 21.28 2.93 -10.64
N VAL A 127 20.65 3.92 -9.96
CA VAL A 127 21.28 5.21 -9.65
C VAL A 127 22.52 5.04 -8.77
N PRO A 128 22.43 4.45 -7.56
CA PRO A 128 23.60 4.24 -6.72
C PRO A 128 24.67 3.39 -7.42
N LEU A 129 24.28 2.40 -8.24
CA LEU A 129 25.22 1.57 -9.00
C LEU A 129 26.03 2.40 -10.03
N LEU A 130 25.37 3.28 -10.79
CA LEU A 130 26.02 4.12 -11.79
C LEU A 130 26.98 5.12 -11.13
N ILE A 131 26.59 5.71 -10.00
CA ILE A 131 27.41 6.68 -9.24
C ILE A 131 28.61 5.97 -8.61
N GLN A 132 28.41 4.86 -7.92
CA GLN A 132 29.46 4.09 -7.26
C GLN A 132 30.54 3.61 -8.23
N ASN A 133 30.13 3.22 -9.44
CA ASN A 133 31.05 2.80 -10.51
C ASN A 133 31.60 3.99 -11.33
N LYS A 134 31.29 5.23 -10.96
CA LYS A 134 31.77 6.45 -11.63
C LYS A 134 31.45 6.49 -13.14
N ILE A 135 30.32 5.90 -13.53
CA ILE A 135 29.87 5.87 -14.94
C ILE A 135 29.28 7.23 -15.31
N VAL A 136 28.49 7.82 -14.41
CA VAL A 136 27.89 9.16 -14.54
C VAL A 136 27.83 9.85 -13.17
N ASP A 137 27.64 11.17 -13.18
CA ASP A 137 27.33 11.94 -11.96
C ASP A 137 25.88 11.74 -11.52
N ASP A 138 25.56 12.14 -10.29
CA ASP A 138 24.24 12.00 -9.64
C ASP A 138 23.12 12.65 -10.48
N SER A 139 23.36 13.88 -10.99
CA SER A 139 22.38 14.60 -11.81
C SER A 139 22.04 13.84 -13.09
N THR A 140 23.05 13.28 -13.74
CA THR A 140 22.89 12.50 -14.98
C THR A 140 22.21 11.17 -14.71
N ALA A 141 22.58 10.48 -13.63
CA ALA A 141 21.92 9.22 -13.22
C ALA A 141 20.43 9.42 -12.99
N ASN A 142 20.04 10.46 -12.26
CA ASN A 142 18.63 10.76 -12.01
C ASN A 142 17.87 11.10 -13.31
N LYS A 143 18.47 11.89 -14.22
CA LYS A 143 17.85 12.16 -15.53
C LYS A 143 17.63 10.90 -16.37
N ILE A 144 18.56 9.93 -16.31
CA ILE A 144 18.40 8.65 -17.00
C ILE A 144 17.18 7.91 -16.45
N VAL A 145 17.08 7.81 -15.12
CA VAL A 145 15.93 7.12 -14.47
C VAL A 145 14.62 7.81 -14.78
N ASP A 146 14.58 9.15 -14.72
CA ASP A 146 13.36 9.91 -15.04
C ASP A 146 12.96 9.71 -16.51
N CYS A 147 13.94 9.68 -17.42
CA CYS A 147 13.70 9.38 -18.82
C CYS A 147 13.12 7.97 -19.01
N CYS A 148 13.68 6.97 -18.33
CA CYS A 148 13.17 5.60 -18.36
C CYS A 148 11.75 5.51 -17.79
N LYS A 149 11.51 6.07 -16.61
CA LYS A 149 10.19 6.08 -15.97
C LYS A 149 9.12 6.78 -16.81
N LYS A 150 9.50 7.74 -17.61
CA LYS A 150 8.57 8.48 -18.49
C LYS A 150 8.28 7.76 -19.80
N ASN A 151 9.25 7.05 -20.37
CA ASN A 151 9.16 6.59 -21.76
C ASN A 151 9.12 5.05 -21.92
N LEU A 152 9.48 4.29 -20.89
CA LEU A 152 9.57 2.83 -20.95
C LEU A 152 8.47 2.06 -20.21
N PRO A 153 7.52 2.67 -19.46
CA PRO A 153 6.53 1.87 -18.75
C PRO A 153 5.72 1.01 -19.70
N ILE A 154 5.48 -0.23 -19.27
CA ILE A 154 4.48 -1.07 -19.95
C ILE A 154 3.12 -0.38 -19.77
N PRO A 155 2.37 -0.12 -20.85
CA PRO A 155 1.06 0.54 -20.78
C PRO A 155 0.01 -0.46 -20.24
N LEU A 156 -0.05 -0.59 -18.93
CA LEU A 156 -0.99 -1.45 -18.23
C LEU A 156 -2.25 -0.68 -17.86
N GLY A 157 -3.39 -1.14 -18.36
CA GLY A 157 -4.70 -0.59 -17.99
C GLY A 157 -5.06 0.74 -18.65
N THR A 158 -6.32 1.11 -18.51
CA THR A 158 -6.91 2.37 -18.98
C THR A 158 -7.96 2.85 -17.97
N PRO A 159 -8.35 4.15 -17.98
CA PRO A 159 -9.41 4.67 -17.12
C PRO A 159 -10.75 3.93 -17.26
N GLU A 160 -11.05 3.43 -18.46
CA GLU A 160 -12.29 2.71 -18.78
C GLU A 160 -12.23 1.21 -18.44
N MET A 161 -11.12 0.74 -17.85
CA MET A 161 -10.96 -0.66 -17.50
C MET A 161 -12.09 -1.15 -16.60
N PRO A 162 -12.78 -2.25 -16.94
CA PRO A 162 -13.77 -2.86 -16.07
C PRO A 162 -13.17 -3.22 -14.69
N ILE A 163 -13.97 -3.10 -13.63
CA ILE A 163 -13.52 -3.40 -12.25
C ILE A 163 -12.94 -4.82 -12.16
N GLN A 164 -13.52 -5.78 -12.87
CA GLN A 164 -13.01 -7.16 -12.86
C GLN A 164 -11.60 -7.25 -13.44
N ASP A 165 -11.33 -6.53 -14.52
CA ASP A 165 -10.00 -6.52 -15.14
C ASP A 165 -8.98 -5.81 -14.24
N ALA A 166 -9.39 -4.75 -13.54
CA ALA A 166 -8.55 -4.09 -12.54
C ALA A 166 -8.20 -5.01 -11.36
N ILE A 167 -9.15 -5.84 -10.91
CA ILE A 167 -8.92 -6.89 -9.88
C ILE A 167 -7.90 -7.91 -10.39
N ASP A 168 -8.06 -8.37 -11.62
CA ASP A 168 -7.19 -9.39 -12.21
C ASP A 168 -5.79 -8.82 -12.49
N LEU A 169 -5.68 -7.56 -12.90
CA LEU A 169 -4.41 -6.84 -13.03
C LEU A 169 -3.71 -6.69 -11.67
N ALA A 170 -4.42 -6.27 -10.63
CA ALA A 170 -3.85 -6.15 -9.29
C ALA A 170 -3.33 -7.51 -8.79
N ARG A 171 -4.09 -8.60 -9.00
CA ARG A 171 -3.66 -9.96 -8.68
C ARG A 171 -2.43 -10.37 -9.45
N PHE A 172 -2.39 -10.10 -10.75
CA PHE A 172 -1.26 -10.39 -11.62
C PHE A 172 0.01 -9.71 -11.12
N LEU A 173 -0.04 -8.41 -10.82
CA LEU A 173 1.11 -7.67 -10.34
C LEU A 173 1.65 -8.21 -9.01
N VAL A 174 0.79 -8.52 -8.06
CA VAL A 174 1.22 -9.16 -6.79
C VAL A 174 1.83 -10.54 -7.04
N SER A 175 1.28 -11.32 -7.99
CA SER A 175 1.82 -12.63 -8.32
C SER A 175 3.22 -12.57 -8.95
N ILE A 176 3.59 -11.49 -9.64
CA ILE A 176 4.96 -11.27 -10.12
C ILE A 176 5.93 -11.20 -8.94
N ALA A 177 5.60 -10.40 -7.92
CA ALA A 177 6.44 -10.27 -6.74
C ALA A 177 6.53 -11.59 -5.96
N GLU A 178 5.41 -12.28 -5.76
CA GLU A 178 5.33 -13.57 -5.07
C GLU A 178 6.18 -14.64 -5.77
N ASN A 179 5.95 -14.85 -7.07
CA ASN A 179 6.67 -15.86 -7.85
C ASN A 179 8.17 -15.53 -7.96
N THR A 180 8.53 -14.26 -8.11
CA THR A 180 9.94 -13.87 -8.14
C THR A 180 10.60 -14.15 -6.80
N SER A 181 9.97 -13.76 -5.68
CA SER A 181 10.49 -13.98 -4.33
C SER A 181 10.72 -15.47 -4.00
N MET A 182 9.89 -16.37 -4.56
CA MET A 182 10.01 -17.81 -4.34
C MET A 182 11.33 -18.39 -4.90
N PHE A 183 11.86 -17.80 -5.96
CA PHE A 183 13.08 -18.29 -6.62
C PHE A 183 14.37 -17.56 -6.20
N LEU A 184 14.26 -16.57 -5.31
CA LEU A 184 15.44 -15.87 -4.81
C LEU A 184 16.11 -16.64 -3.66
N PRO A 185 17.44 -16.52 -3.53
CA PRO A 185 18.15 -17.07 -2.38
C PRO A 185 17.70 -16.42 -1.07
N GLY A 186 17.49 -17.21 -0.04
CA GLY A 186 17.09 -16.72 1.29
C GLY A 186 15.63 -17.00 1.63
N PRO A 187 15.09 -16.39 2.70
CA PRO A 187 13.70 -16.55 3.06
C PRO A 187 12.79 -15.87 2.04
N GLN A 188 11.66 -16.50 1.75
CA GLN A 188 10.63 -15.88 0.90
C GLN A 188 10.01 -14.68 1.63
N LEU A 189 10.20 -13.48 1.09
CA LEU A 189 9.71 -12.23 1.69
C LEU A 189 8.27 -11.89 1.30
N VAL A 190 7.84 -12.36 0.12
CA VAL A 190 6.47 -12.16 -0.41
C VAL A 190 5.86 -13.52 -0.69
N GLY A 191 4.70 -13.80 -0.12
CA GLY A 191 4.05 -15.09 -0.33
C GLY A 191 2.76 -15.26 0.47
N GLY A 192 2.11 -16.40 0.29
CA GLY A 192 0.83 -16.73 0.91
C GLY A 192 -0.37 -16.28 0.07
N PRO A 193 -1.59 -16.53 0.55
CA PRO A 193 -2.79 -16.14 -0.19
C PRO A 193 -2.89 -14.64 -0.38
N ILE A 194 -3.15 -14.19 -1.61
CA ILE A 194 -3.33 -12.77 -1.95
C ILE A 194 -4.70 -12.31 -1.46
N ASP A 195 -4.73 -11.30 -0.60
CA ASP A 195 -5.93 -10.59 -0.21
C ASP A 195 -6.26 -9.53 -1.25
N ILE A 196 -7.54 -9.42 -1.64
CA ILE A 196 -7.99 -8.44 -2.64
C ILE A 196 -9.24 -7.75 -2.13
N ALA A 197 -9.24 -6.44 -2.15
CA ALA A 197 -10.41 -5.63 -1.86
C ALA A 197 -10.66 -4.61 -2.97
N VAL A 198 -11.91 -4.21 -3.11
CA VAL A 198 -12.34 -3.12 -4.00
C VAL A 198 -13.01 -2.05 -3.17
N ILE A 199 -12.74 -0.82 -3.50
CA ILE A 199 -13.42 0.35 -2.91
C ILE A 199 -14.08 1.12 -4.05
N THR A 200 -15.38 1.32 -3.95
CA THR A 200 -16.11 2.18 -4.90
C THR A 200 -16.91 3.21 -4.13
N LYS A 201 -17.18 4.35 -4.76
CA LYS A 201 -17.98 5.42 -4.15
C LYS A 201 -19.42 5.02 -3.84
N HIS A 202 -19.97 4.05 -4.57
CA HIS A 202 -21.38 3.64 -4.46
C HIS A 202 -21.59 2.42 -3.58
N GLU A 203 -20.63 1.50 -3.57
CA GLU A 203 -20.76 0.24 -2.87
C GLU A 203 -19.84 0.13 -1.64
N GLY A 204 -18.98 1.13 -1.42
CA GLY A 204 -18.03 1.17 -0.32
C GLY A 204 -16.90 0.15 -0.46
N PHE A 205 -16.38 -0.29 0.68
CA PHE A 205 -15.31 -1.28 0.76
C PHE A 205 -15.88 -2.71 0.69
N LYS A 206 -15.33 -3.52 -0.23
CA LYS A 206 -15.70 -4.94 -0.38
C LYS A 206 -14.46 -5.82 -0.47
N TRP A 207 -14.45 -6.90 0.29
CA TRP A 207 -13.50 -7.99 0.09
C TRP A 207 -13.90 -8.81 -1.13
N ILE A 208 -12.98 -8.96 -2.07
CA ILE A 208 -13.11 -9.87 -3.20
C ILE A 208 -12.51 -11.23 -2.84
N ARG A 209 -11.35 -11.20 -2.15
CA ARG A 209 -10.68 -12.37 -1.61
C ARG A 209 -10.04 -11.98 -0.28
N ARG A 210 -10.25 -12.80 0.74
CA ARG A 210 -9.65 -12.63 2.07
C ARG A 210 -9.12 -13.96 2.56
N LYS A 211 -7.92 -13.97 3.12
CA LYS A 211 -7.44 -15.15 3.84
C LYS A 211 -8.18 -15.29 5.16
N HIS A 212 -8.62 -16.53 5.42
CA HIS A 212 -9.27 -16.90 6.67
C HIS A 212 -8.28 -17.71 7.51
N TYR A 213 -8.26 -17.47 8.82
CA TYR A 213 -7.45 -18.26 9.75
C TYR A 213 -8.01 -19.67 9.94
N TYR A 214 -9.32 -19.85 9.70
CA TYR A 214 -10.04 -21.10 9.78
C TYR A 214 -10.79 -21.36 8.48
N THR A 215 -11.31 -22.59 8.33
CA THR A 215 -12.14 -22.93 7.17
C THR A 215 -13.36 -22.00 7.09
N GLN A 216 -13.87 -21.78 5.88
CA GLN A 216 -14.96 -20.84 5.64
C GLN A 216 -16.22 -21.16 6.49
N GLU A 217 -16.43 -22.43 6.82
CA GLU A 217 -17.53 -22.90 7.68
C GLU A 217 -17.48 -22.38 9.12
N LEU A 218 -16.28 -22.04 9.62
CA LEU A 218 -16.06 -21.49 10.96
C LEU A 218 -16.11 -19.96 11.02
N ASN A 219 -16.23 -19.29 9.86
CA ASN A 219 -16.25 -17.82 9.73
C ASN A 219 -17.62 -17.27 9.34
N ILE A 220 -18.70 -17.94 9.74
CA ILE A 220 -20.09 -17.66 9.32
C ILE A 220 -20.59 -16.26 9.75
N ASN A 221 -19.91 -15.57 10.67
CA ASN A 221 -20.35 -14.32 11.29
C ASN A 221 -19.47 -13.09 11.01
N GLU A 222 -18.63 -13.08 9.96
CA GLU A 222 -17.82 -11.91 9.60
C GLU A 222 -18.34 -11.15 8.38
#